data_54cf0f3745e1b32392eff3a7c9149964
#
_entry.id   54cf0f3745e1b32392eff3a7c9149964
#
_cell.length_a   1.000
_cell.length_b   1.000
_cell.length_c   1.000
_cell.angle_alpha   90.00
_cell.angle_beta   90.00
_cell.angle_gamma   90.00
#
_symmetry.space_group_name_H-M   'P 1'
#
loop_
_entity.id
_entity.type
_entity.pdbx_description
1 polymer ?
#
loop_
_entity_poly.entity_id
_entity_poly.type
_entity_poly.pdbx_seq_one_letter_code
_entity_poly.pdbx_strand_id
1 'polypeptide(L)'
;MSRIELRTFTEKEYHRFFRHYESDPMMDPTPFVYNREQVSRSYAYNHGGYRENYVHLGIFLDNRPVGSFQLKRINPAAHICEFGLILQNESVKNRGIGSEAIVLGMRIAFSDYNIRTFVGETMGRNKRMIHIFEKLGFSLAETVPAAYQLPDGACEDRLVYIRKLTEENI
;
A
#
# COMPACT_ATOMS: atom_id res chain seq x y z
N MET A 1 21.07 8.63 9.03
CA MET A 1 20.13 7.54 8.69
C MET A 1 18.87 8.12 8.10
N SER A 2 18.49 7.69 6.92
CA SER A 2 17.22 8.11 6.29
C SER A 2 16.06 7.62 7.15
N ARG A 3 15.11 8.49 7.46
CA ARG A 3 13.97 8.16 8.31
C ARG A 3 12.73 7.99 7.45
N ILE A 4 12.13 6.81 7.52
CA ILE A 4 10.80 6.53 6.96
C ILE A 4 9.74 6.89 8.00
N GLU A 5 8.69 7.56 7.54
CA GLU A 5 7.54 7.93 8.36
C GLU A 5 6.24 7.68 7.58
N LEU A 6 5.23 7.14 8.27
CA LEU A 6 3.85 7.09 7.79
C LEU A 6 3.06 8.19 8.48
N ARG A 7 2.53 9.12 7.73
CA ARG A 7 1.64 10.18 8.21
C ARG A 7 0.67 10.64 7.13
N THR A 8 -0.36 11.35 7.56
CA THR A 8 -1.34 11.94 6.63
C THR A 8 -0.66 12.94 5.69
N PHE A 9 -1.06 12.92 4.42
CA PHE A 9 -0.68 13.96 3.47
C PHE A 9 -1.40 15.27 3.77
N THR A 10 -0.70 16.38 3.58
CA THR A 10 -1.38 17.62 3.18
C THR A 10 -1.73 17.56 1.69
N GLU A 11 -2.69 18.36 1.23
CA GLU A 11 -3.05 18.38 -0.19
C GLU A 11 -1.85 18.76 -1.08
N LYS A 12 -1.03 19.70 -0.62
CA LYS A 12 0.21 20.11 -1.32
C LYS A 12 1.20 18.95 -1.48
N GLU A 13 1.39 18.14 -0.43
CA GLU A 13 2.26 16.96 -0.47
C GLU A 13 1.68 15.86 -1.35
N TYR A 14 0.37 15.68 -1.34
CA TYR A 14 -0.34 14.74 -2.20
C TYR A 14 -0.14 15.09 -3.68
N HIS A 15 -0.30 16.35 -4.05
CA HIS A 15 0.01 16.84 -5.38
C HIS A 15 1.49 16.67 -5.74
N ARG A 16 2.39 16.95 -4.80
CA ARG A 16 3.82 16.75 -5.01
C ARG A 16 4.16 15.29 -5.28
N PHE A 17 3.54 14.37 -4.56
CA PHE A 17 3.70 12.94 -4.79
C PHE A 17 3.27 12.56 -6.21
N PHE A 18 2.04 12.92 -6.61
CA PHE A 18 1.49 12.51 -7.92
C PHE A 18 2.12 13.20 -9.12
N ARG A 19 2.74 14.35 -8.98
CA ARG A 19 3.52 14.97 -10.08
C ARG A 19 4.73 14.15 -10.51
N HIS A 20 5.24 13.32 -9.62
CA HIS A 20 6.42 12.48 -9.86
C HIS A 20 6.09 10.99 -9.81
N TYR A 21 4.79 10.66 -9.71
CA TYR A 21 4.35 9.28 -9.69
C TYR A 21 4.39 8.68 -11.09
N GLU A 22 4.96 7.50 -11.16
CA GLU A 22 4.97 6.65 -12.35
C GLU A 22 4.33 5.31 -11.98
N SER A 23 3.33 4.88 -12.76
CA SER A 23 2.74 3.55 -12.59
C SER A 23 3.80 2.47 -12.82
N ASP A 24 3.75 1.41 -12.02
CA ASP A 24 4.59 0.24 -12.24
C ASP A 24 4.02 -0.54 -13.44
N PRO A 25 4.75 -0.64 -14.57
CA PRO A 25 4.24 -1.34 -15.76
C PRO A 25 3.91 -2.82 -15.50
N MET A 26 4.52 -3.41 -14.47
CA MET A 26 4.24 -4.77 -14.05
C MET A 26 2.83 -4.90 -13.45
N MET A 27 2.33 -3.85 -12.79
CA MET A 27 1.03 -3.84 -12.11
C MET A 27 -0.03 -3.12 -12.94
N ASP A 28 0.33 -2.02 -13.58
CA ASP A 28 -0.54 -1.23 -14.45
C ASP A 28 0.26 -0.74 -15.66
N PRO A 29 0.07 -1.33 -16.84
CA PRO A 29 0.78 -0.93 -18.04
C PRO A 29 0.36 0.45 -18.57
N THR A 30 -0.73 1.03 -18.04
CA THR A 30 -1.20 2.35 -18.46
C THR A 30 -0.35 3.43 -17.78
N PRO A 31 0.35 4.29 -18.54
CA PRO A 31 1.11 5.37 -17.96
C PRO A 31 0.21 6.33 -17.16
N PHE A 32 0.63 6.65 -15.95
CA PHE A 32 -0.05 7.68 -15.16
C PHE A 32 0.24 9.07 -15.73
N VAL A 33 -0.80 9.85 -15.93
CA VAL A 33 -0.70 11.25 -16.36
C VAL A 33 -1.25 12.15 -15.25
N TYR A 34 -0.40 13.03 -14.71
CA TYR A 34 -0.83 13.95 -13.68
C TYR A 34 -1.91 14.91 -14.19
N ASN A 35 -3.02 14.94 -13.48
CA ASN A 35 -4.11 15.89 -13.67
C ASN A 35 -4.48 16.54 -12.34
N ARG A 36 -4.32 17.85 -12.23
CA ARG A 36 -4.52 18.58 -10.97
C ARG A 36 -5.91 18.38 -10.37
N GLU A 37 -6.94 18.49 -11.19
CA GLU A 37 -8.32 18.40 -10.73
C GLU A 37 -8.66 16.98 -10.25
N GLN A 38 -8.21 15.96 -10.97
CA GLN A 38 -8.40 14.57 -10.57
C GLN A 38 -7.66 14.24 -9.27
N VAL A 39 -6.43 14.75 -9.11
CA VAL A 39 -5.64 14.56 -7.88
C VAL A 39 -6.29 15.27 -6.70
N SER A 40 -6.80 16.50 -6.87
CA SER A 40 -7.54 17.22 -5.82
C SER A 40 -8.82 16.48 -5.42
N ARG A 41 -9.57 15.95 -6.38
CA ARG A 41 -10.77 15.13 -6.09
C ARG A 41 -10.41 13.83 -5.36
N SER A 42 -9.34 13.16 -5.76
CA SER A 42 -8.83 11.97 -5.09
C SER A 42 -8.39 12.27 -3.65
N TYR A 43 -7.70 13.39 -3.44
CA TYR A 43 -7.33 13.84 -2.10
C TYR A 43 -8.57 14.05 -1.22
N ALA A 44 -9.53 14.82 -1.68
CA ALA A 44 -10.76 15.09 -0.95
C ALA A 44 -11.54 13.81 -0.62
N TYR A 45 -11.63 12.87 -1.57
CA TYR A 45 -12.28 11.57 -1.37
C TYR A 45 -11.58 10.72 -0.32
N ASN A 46 -10.25 10.65 -0.34
CA ASN A 46 -9.48 9.82 0.58
C ASN A 46 -9.32 10.43 1.99
N HIS A 47 -9.40 11.76 2.11
CA HIS A 47 -9.11 12.47 3.38
C HIS A 47 -10.30 13.26 3.92
N GLY A 48 -11.41 13.34 3.19
CA GLY A 48 -12.61 14.11 3.56
C GLY A 48 -13.62 13.37 4.44
N GLY A 49 -13.28 12.20 4.98
CA GLY A 49 -14.18 11.41 5.82
C GLY A 49 -15.27 10.64 5.05
N TYR A 50 -15.19 10.57 3.74
CA TYR A 50 -16.17 9.85 2.90
C TYR A 50 -15.99 8.34 2.89
N ARG A 51 -14.83 7.86 3.34
CA ARG A 51 -14.50 6.42 3.35
C ARG A 51 -14.46 5.90 4.77
N GLU A 52 -15.42 5.05 5.10
CA GLU A 52 -15.43 4.33 6.36
C GLU A 52 -14.42 3.19 6.36
N ASN A 53 -13.88 2.87 7.54
CA ASN A 53 -12.95 1.75 7.73
C ASN A 53 -11.71 1.81 6.80
N TYR A 54 -11.23 3.03 6.56
CA TYR A 54 -10.14 3.32 5.63
C TYR A 54 -9.24 4.43 6.18
N VAL A 55 -7.94 4.24 6.04
CA VAL A 55 -6.92 5.23 6.39
C VAL A 55 -5.96 5.35 5.22
N HIS A 56 -5.69 6.59 4.80
CA HIS A 56 -4.73 6.89 3.75
C HIS A 56 -3.57 7.71 4.30
N LEU A 57 -2.36 7.17 4.18
CA LEU A 57 -1.13 7.76 4.69
C LEU A 57 -0.14 7.96 3.54
N GLY A 58 0.68 8.99 3.65
CA GLY A 58 1.88 9.13 2.85
C GLY A 58 3.04 8.35 3.46
N ILE A 59 3.89 7.80 2.60
CA ILE A 59 5.21 7.31 2.98
C ILE A 59 6.18 8.45 2.73
N PHE A 60 6.85 8.91 3.79
CA PHE A 60 7.81 10.00 3.70
C PHE A 60 9.23 9.49 3.99
N LEU A 61 10.16 9.93 3.16
CA LEU A 61 11.59 9.72 3.34
C LEU A 61 12.23 11.11 3.53
N ASP A 62 12.74 11.38 4.71
CA ASP A 62 13.32 12.69 5.06
C ASP A 62 12.39 13.86 4.67
N ASN A 63 11.12 13.77 5.07
CA ASN A 63 10.04 14.73 4.77
C ASN A 63 9.64 14.87 3.28
N ARG A 64 10.08 13.97 2.42
CA ARG A 64 9.64 13.93 1.02
C ARG A 64 8.63 12.79 0.83
N PRO A 65 7.48 13.05 0.21
CA PRO A 65 6.53 11.99 -0.10
C PRO A 65 7.10 11.09 -1.20
N VAL A 66 7.31 9.82 -0.86
CA VAL A 66 7.91 8.81 -1.76
C VAL A 66 6.98 7.63 -2.01
N GLY A 67 5.84 7.58 -1.34
CA GLY A 67 4.87 6.52 -1.48
C GLY A 67 3.53 6.85 -0.84
N SER A 68 2.59 5.97 -1.02
CA SER A 68 1.27 5.99 -0.41
C SER A 68 1.00 4.65 0.25
N PHE A 69 0.44 4.67 1.44
CA PHE A 69 0.08 3.51 2.23
C PHE A 69 -1.39 3.59 2.66
N GLN A 70 -2.11 2.49 2.57
CA GLN A 70 -3.51 2.45 2.88
C GLN A 70 -3.81 1.31 3.86
N LEU A 71 -4.60 1.58 4.89
CA LEU A 71 -5.32 0.55 5.63
C LEU A 71 -6.75 0.53 5.11
N LYS A 72 -7.20 -0.64 4.69
CA LYS A 72 -8.50 -0.84 4.05
C LYS A 72 -9.31 -1.89 4.78
N ARG A 73 -10.64 -1.79 4.70
CA ARG A 73 -11.56 -2.76 5.31
C ARG A 73 -11.21 -3.02 6.77
N ILE A 74 -10.88 -1.95 7.50
CA ILE A 74 -10.53 -2.03 8.91
C ILE A 74 -11.75 -2.53 9.68
N ASN A 75 -11.60 -3.70 10.31
CA ASN A 75 -12.63 -4.31 11.13
C ASN A 75 -12.06 -4.66 12.51
N PRO A 76 -12.16 -3.75 13.49
CA PRO A 76 -11.65 -3.97 14.83
C PRO A 76 -12.35 -5.10 15.58
N ALA A 77 -13.62 -5.36 15.30
CA ALA A 77 -14.38 -6.44 15.92
C ALA A 77 -13.92 -7.82 15.46
N ALA A 78 -13.55 -7.96 14.17
CA ALA A 78 -12.96 -9.18 13.63
C ALA A 78 -11.42 -9.19 13.73
N HIS A 79 -10.81 -8.11 14.21
CA HIS A 79 -9.36 -7.94 14.34
C HIS A 79 -8.59 -8.10 13.01
N ILE A 80 -9.17 -7.67 11.89
CA ILE A 80 -8.61 -7.83 10.55
C ILE A 80 -8.62 -6.52 9.77
N CYS A 81 -7.58 -6.27 9.01
CA CYS A 81 -7.60 -5.26 7.94
C CYS A 81 -6.72 -5.69 6.76
N GLU A 82 -6.93 -5.03 5.65
CA GLU A 82 -6.06 -5.12 4.47
C GLU A 82 -5.18 -3.87 4.38
N PHE A 83 -4.06 -3.99 3.69
CA PHE A 83 -3.25 -2.83 3.32
C PHE A 83 -3.02 -2.74 1.81
N GLY A 84 -2.70 -1.54 1.35
CA GLY A 84 -2.21 -1.25 0.01
C GLY A 84 -1.00 -0.34 0.08
N LEU A 85 -0.11 -0.49 -0.89
CA LEU A 85 1.15 0.24 -0.95
C LEU A 85 1.49 0.55 -2.40
N ILE A 86 1.84 1.81 -2.67
CA ILE A 86 2.50 2.21 -3.91
C ILE A 86 3.72 3.07 -3.60
N LEU A 87 4.80 2.88 -4.34
CA LEU A 87 5.97 3.76 -4.32
C LEU A 87 5.95 4.68 -5.53
N GLN A 88 6.53 5.86 -5.39
CA GLN A 88 6.40 6.96 -6.34
C GLN A 88 6.90 6.63 -7.75
N ASN A 89 8.07 6.01 -7.83
CA ASN A 89 8.70 5.61 -9.11
C ASN A 89 9.86 4.64 -8.85
N GLU A 90 10.56 4.22 -9.90
CA GLU A 90 11.68 3.28 -9.78
C GLU A 90 12.85 3.79 -8.93
N SER A 91 13.07 5.11 -8.85
CA SER A 91 14.20 5.67 -8.09
C SER A 91 14.12 5.42 -6.57
N VAL A 92 12.92 5.17 -6.05
CA VAL A 92 12.66 4.88 -4.63
C VAL A 92 12.41 3.40 -4.33
N LYS A 93 12.36 2.56 -5.34
CA LYS A 93 12.21 1.10 -5.18
C LYS A 93 13.55 0.43 -4.84
N ASN A 94 13.49 -0.82 -4.37
CA ASN A 94 14.64 -1.64 -4.00
C ASN A 94 15.57 -1.02 -2.92
N ARG A 95 15.06 -0.10 -2.12
CA ARG A 95 15.77 0.59 -1.03
C ARG A 95 15.26 0.21 0.36
N GLY A 96 14.42 -0.81 0.46
CA GLY A 96 13.81 -1.24 1.73
C GLY A 96 12.61 -0.40 2.18
N ILE A 97 12.29 0.69 1.48
CA ILE A 97 11.22 1.63 1.85
C ILE A 97 9.87 0.93 1.99
N GLY A 98 9.51 0.08 1.03
CA GLY A 98 8.24 -0.66 1.06
C GLY A 98 8.15 -1.61 2.25
N SER A 99 9.22 -2.36 2.54
CA SER A 99 9.27 -3.27 3.70
C SER A 99 9.13 -2.52 5.01
N GLU A 100 9.83 -1.40 5.17
CA GLU A 100 9.78 -0.56 6.37
C GLU A 100 8.40 0.07 6.53
N ALA A 101 7.79 0.56 5.46
CA ALA A 101 6.42 1.10 5.47
C ALA A 101 5.38 0.05 5.90
N ILE A 102 5.52 -1.20 5.44
CA ILE A 102 4.64 -2.30 5.88
C ILE A 102 4.80 -2.57 7.38
N VAL A 103 6.02 -2.59 7.89
CA VAL A 103 6.25 -2.77 9.34
C VAL A 103 5.62 -1.64 10.15
N LEU A 104 5.78 -0.40 9.73
CA LEU A 104 5.13 0.74 10.38
C LEU A 104 3.60 0.65 10.29
N GLY A 105 3.07 0.25 9.13
CA GLY A 105 1.63 0.04 8.94
C GLY A 105 1.06 -1.06 9.83
N MET A 106 1.80 -2.17 10.03
CA MET A 106 1.42 -3.22 10.98
C MET A 106 1.35 -2.70 12.42
N ARG A 107 2.31 -1.88 12.84
CA ARG A 107 2.30 -1.25 14.17
C ARG A 107 1.08 -0.35 14.37
N ILE A 108 0.78 0.50 13.40
CA ILE A 108 -0.41 1.36 13.43
C ILE A 108 -1.68 0.51 13.51
N ALA A 109 -1.81 -0.50 12.65
CA ALA A 109 -2.97 -1.38 12.62
C ALA A 109 -3.17 -2.11 13.96
N PHE A 110 -2.09 -2.61 14.55
CA PHE A 110 -2.13 -3.30 15.84
C PHE A 110 -2.50 -2.36 16.99
N SER A 111 -1.81 -1.22 17.11
CA SER A 111 -1.92 -0.31 18.26
C SER A 111 -3.18 0.54 18.22
N ASP A 112 -3.52 1.09 17.05
CA ASP A 112 -4.58 2.10 16.94
C ASP A 112 -5.94 1.48 16.57
N TYR A 113 -5.94 0.31 15.91
CA TYR A 113 -7.16 -0.32 15.38
C TYR A 113 -7.43 -1.73 15.94
N ASN A 114 -6.62 -2.20 16.88
CA ASN A 114 -6.78 -3.52 17.50
C ASN A 114 -6.76 -4.68 16.48
N ILE A 115 -5.96 -4.54 15.42
CA ILE A 115 -5.82 -5.55 14.36
C ILE A 115 -4.86 -6.65 14.80
N ARG A 116 -5.23 -7.91 14.51
CA ARG A 116 -4.43 -9.10 14.80
C ARG A 116 -4.17 -9.96 13.55
N THR A 117 -4.91 -9.68 12.46
CA THR A 117 -4.68 -10.31 11.15
C THR A 117 -4.50 -9.21 10.11
N PHE A 118 -3.32 -9.14 9.52
CA PHE A 118 -2.93 -8.15 8.53
C PHE A 118 -2.87 -8.82 7.17
N VAL A 119 -3.60 -8.28 6.19
CA VAL A 119 -3.80 -8.90 4.88
C VAL A 119 -3.18 -8.02 3.80
N GLY A 120 -2.41 -8.64 2.91
CA GLY A 120 -1.89 -8.00 1.70
C GLY A 120 -2.22 -8.81 0.47
N GLU A 121 -2.48 -8.15 -0.63
CA GLU A 121 -2.76 -8.79 -1.92
C GLU A 121 -1.80 -8.30 -2.99
N THR A 122 -1.49 -9.18 -3.94
CA THR A 122 -0.71 -8.81 -5.12
C THR A 122 -1.00 -9.73 -6.30
N MET A 123 -0.59 -9.33 -7.49
CA MET A 123 -0.62 -10.19 -8.68
C MET A 123 0.49 -11.23 -8.62
N GLY A 124 0.24 -12.42 -9.16
CA GLY A 124 1.22 -13.51 -9.19
C GLY A 124 2.55 -13.17 -9.88
N ARG A 125 2.54 -12.25 -10.83
CA ARG A 125 3.76 -11.77 -11.52
C ARG A 125 4.56 -10.74 -10.72
N ASN A 126 4.02 -10.17 -9.65
CA ASN A 126 4.72 -9.18 -8.81
C ASN A 126 5.70 -9.84 -7.85
N LYS A 127 6.82 -10.32 -8.38
CA LYS A 127 7.84 -11.06 -7.61
C LYS A 127 8.48 -10.22 -6.51
N ARG A 128 8.56 -8.88 -6.69
CA ARG A 128 9.07 -7.97 -5.64
C ARG A 128 8.19 -8.01 -4.39
N MET A 129 6.87 -7.89 -4.56
CA MET A 129 5.95 -7.89 -3.42
C MET A 129 5.86 -9.27 -2.77
N ILE A 130 5.86 -10.33 -3.56
CA ILE A 130 5.91 -11.71 -3.03
C ILE A 130 7.14 -11.89 -2.12
N HIS A 131 8.32 -11.47 -2.59
CA HIS A 131 9.55 -11.54 -1.80
C HIS A 131 9.44 -10.70 -0.49
N ILE A 132 8.82 -9.51 -0.55
CA ILE A 132 8.61 -8.69 0.64
C ILE A 132 7.68 -9.40 1.62
N PHE A 133 6.58 -9.98 1.15
CA PHE A 133 5.66 -10.74 2.00
C PHE A 133 6.37 -11.88 2.72
N GLU A 134 7.11 -12.70 2.00
CA GLU A 134 7.87 -13.83 2.56
C GLU A 134 8.90 -13.35 3.58
N LYS A 135 9.68 -12.33 3.23
CA LYS A 135 10.69 -11.74 4.12
C LYS A 135 10.08 -11.19 5.42
N LEU A 136 8.88 -10.63 5.35
CA LEU A 136 8.18 -10.09 6.51
C LEU A 136 7.31 -11.13 7.25
N GLY A 137 7.43 -12.41 6.92
CA GLY A 137 6.75 -13.49 7.62
C GLY A 137 5.24 -13.60 7.33
N PHE A 138 4.79 -13.09 6.17
CA PHE A 138 3.46 -13.38 5.67
C PHE A 138 3.41 -14.78 5.08
N SER A 139 2.25 -15.41 5.19
CA SER A 139 1.95 -16.71 4.58
C SER A 139 0.91 -16.56 3.48
N LEU A 140 1.08 -17.28 2.37
CA LEU A 140 0.08 -17.35 1.32
C LEU A 140 -1.17 -18.06 1.85
N ALA A 141 -2.30 -17.34 1.91
CA ALA A 141 -3.56 -17.85 2.40
C ALA A 141 -4.50 -18.31 1.28
N GLU A 142 -4.47 -17.62 0.13
CA GLU A 142 -5.35 -17.90 -0.99
C GLU A 142 -4.70 -17.52 -2.32
N THR A 143 -4.97 -18.30 -3.35
CA THR A 143 -4.71 -17.96 -4.75
C THR A 143 -6.03 -17.96 -5.49
N VAL A 144 -6.40 -16.81 -6.07
CA VAL A 144 -7.59 -16.68 -6.92
C VAL A 144 -7.15 -16.69 -8.37
N PRO A 145 -7.38 -17.77 -9.13
CA PRO A 145 -6.91 -17.88 -10.51
C PRO A 145 -7.55 -16.83 -11.40
N ALA A 146 -6.77 -16.26 -12.31
CA ALA A 146 -7.20 -15.33 -13.34
C ALA A 146 -8.08 -14.16 -12.85
N ALA A 147 -7.83 -13.69 -11.61
CA ALA A 147 -8.64 -12.67 -10.95
C ALA A 147 -8.43 -11.25 -11.53
N TYR A 148 -7.31 -11.01 -12.18
CA TYR A 148 -7.00 -9.75 -12.84
C TYR A 148 -6.97 -9.95 -14.37
N GLN A 149 -7.76 -9.15 -15.07
CA GLN A 149 -7.68 -9.07 -16.53
C GLN A 149 -6.91 -7.80 -16.92
N LEU A 150 -5.84 -7.98 -17.67
CA LEU A 150 -4.97 -6.90 -18.10
C LEU A 150 -5.41 -6.33 -19.45
N PRO A 151 -5.02 -5.08 -19.78
CA PRO A 151 -5.38 -4.45 -21.06
C PRO A 151 -4.89 -5.21 -22.31
N ASP A 152 -3.83 -6.00 -22.20
CA ASP A 152 -3.30 -6.85 -23.28
C ASP A 152 -4.04 -8.20 -23.42
N GLY A 153 -5.10 -8.42 -22.63
CA GLY A 153 -5.89 -9.64 -22.60
C GLY A 153 -5.31 -10.77 -21.75
N ALA A 154 -4.12 -10.61 -21.18
CA ALA A 154 -3.58 -11.57 -20.23
C ALA A 154 -4.37 -11.57 -18.91
N CYS A 155 -4.40 -12.73 -18.26
CA CYS A 155 -4.98 -12.88 -16.93
C CYS A 155 -3.86 -13.16 -15.92
N GLU A 156 -4.01 -12.60 -14.73
CA GLU A 156 -3.10 -12.83 -13.60
C GLU A 156 -3.85 -13.32 -12.38
N ASP A 157 -3.20 -14.19 -11.61
CA ASP A 157 -3.72 -14.65 -10.34
C ASP A 157 -3.64 -13.54 -9.28
N ARG A 158 -4.62 -13.49 -8.38
CA ARG A 158 -4.56 -12.72 -7.16
C ARG A 158 -4.04 -13.61 -6.03
N LEU A 159 -2.95 -13.19 -5.42
CA LEU A 159 -2.36 -13.85 -4.26
C LEU A 159 -2.73 -13.06 -3.01
N VAL A 160 -3.30 -13.75 -2.03
CA VAL A 160 -3.66 -13.18 -0.72
C VAL A 160 -2.71 -13.71 0.32
N TYR A 161 -1.99 -12.81 0.95
CA TYR A 161 -1.03 -13.10 2.02
C TYR A 161 -1.55 -12.57 3.35
N ILE A 162 -1.36 -13.33 4.41
CA ILE A 162 -1.72 -12.93 5.76
C ILE A 162 -0.52 -12.99 6.70
N ARG A 163 -0.52 -12.10 7.71
CA ARG A 163 0.35 -12.15 8.86
C ARG A 163 -0.45 -11.97 10.13
N LYS A 164 -0.24 -12.86 11.10
CA LYS A 164 -0.75 -12.69 12.47
C LYS A 164 0.16 -11.72 13.22
N LEU A 165 -0.47 -10.72 13.86
CA LEU A 165 0.22 -9.71 14.64
C LEU A 165 0.10 -10.00 16.13
N THR A 166 1.22 -9.95 16.83
CA THR A 166 1.34 -10.12 18.28
C THR A 166 2.28 -9.03 18.82
N GLU A 167 2.28 -8.80 20.11
CA GLU A 167 3.21 -7.87 20.76
C GLU A 167 4.68 -8.22 20.50
N GLU A 168 4.97 -9.50 20.30
CA GLU A 168 6.34 -10.01 20.11
C GLU A 168 6.86 -9.81 18.67
N ASN A 169 5.96 -9.64 17.68
CA ASN A 169 6.35 -9.66 16.27
C ASN A 169 6.08 -8.37 15.49
N ILE A 170 5.72 -7.29 16.17
CA ILE A 170 5.48 -5.96 15.58
C ILE A 170 6.56 -4.94 15.94
#